data_7ccca5cf3183e2ee2d08b293010ccb4a
#
_entry.id   7ccca5cf3183e2ee2d08b293010ccb4a
#
_cell.length_a   1.000
_cell.length_b   1.000
_cell.length_c   1.000
_cell.angle_alpha   90.00
_cell.angle_beta   90.00
_cell.angle_gamma   90.00
#
_symmetry.space_group_name_H-M   'P 1'
#
loop_
_entity.id
_entity.type
_entity.pdbx_description
1 polymer ?
#
loop_
_entity_poly.entity_id
_entity_poly.type
_entity_poly.pdbx_seq_one_letter_code
_entity_poly.pdbx_strand_id
1 'polypeptide(L)'
;LLLSATVLIGCKDNKTDEGETPAATTEAENNVGSNKGQAFIEGDSENQNALRLAMDSKDHTTLVAAGQAAGVENALVNVGPLTVFAPTNAAFDKLPDGTVEDLLKPENKSKLAYILKNHVAPSNYPIDMLEKNIEKGRSLYMASGENVEVSKEGEDIIVGGAKIVGTVKVSNGWVHIVEDVILPKE
;
A
#
# COMPACT_ATOMS: atom_id res chain seq x y z
N LEU A 1 -9.98 2.86 -71.48
CA LEU A 1 -8.57 2.60 -71.79
C LEU A 1 -7.82 2.29 -70.48
N LEU A 2 -7.54 1.00 -70.23
CA LEU A 2 -6.24 0.33 -70.22
C LEU A 2 -5.29 0.87 -69.16
N LEU A 3 -4.64 0.15 -68.29
CA LEU A 3 -4.04 -1.19 -68.13
C LEU A 3 -3.68 -1.37 -66.65
N SER A 4 -4.03 -2.36 -65.96
CA SER A 4 -3.33 -3.60 -65.68
C SER A 4 -1.82 -3.50 -65.36
N ALA A 5 -1.42 -3.84 -64.15
CA ALA A 5 -0.20 -4.62 -63.86
C ALA A 5 -0.19 -5.18 -62.44
N THR A 6 -0.40 -6.45 -62.35
CA THR A 6 -0.08 -7.40 -61.31
C THR A 6 1.44 -7.59 -61.22
N VAL A 7 2.02 -7.61 -60.04
CA VAL A 7 3.30 -8.30 -59.83
C VAL A 7 3.24 -9.08 -58.52
N LEU A 8 3.15 -10.38 -58.67
CA LEU A 8 3.56 -11.43 -57.73
C LEU A 8 5.08 -11.61 -57.86
N ILE A 9 5.75 -11.91 -56.76
CA ILE A 9 7.04 -12.63 -56.60
C ILE A 9 7.37 -12.45 -55.12
N GLY A 10 7.68 -13.41 -54.30
CA GLY A 10 7.99 -14.83 -54.45
C GLY A 10 8.62 -15.24 -53.14
N CYS A 11 8.21 -16.38 -52.63
CA CYS A 11 8.83 -17.09 -51.54
C CYS A 11 10.30 -17.36 -51.83
N LYS A 12 11.14 -17.30 -50.79
CA LYS A 12 12.40 -18.04 -50.86
C LYS A 12 12.72 -18.60 -49.45
N ASP A 13 12.48 -19.90 -49.37
CA ASP A 13 13.08 -20.78 -48.38
C ASP A 13 14.60 -20.69 -48.44
N ASN A 14 15.25 -20.65 -47.34
CA ASN A 14 16.59 -21.20 -47.24
C ASN A 14 16.78 -21.96 -45.92
N LYS A 15 17.22 -23.19 -46.12
CA LYS A 15 17.37 -24.32 -45.22
C LYS A 15 18.81 -24.37 -44.78
N THR A 16 18.97 -24.83 -43.52
CA THR A 16 20.13 -25.47 -42.88
C THR A 16 21.43 -24.69 -42.69
N ASP A 17 21.83 -24.56 -41.43
CA ASP A 17 23.08 -25.21 -40.98
C ASP A 17 23.02 -25.54 -39.48
N GLU A 18 23.55 -26.72 -39.18
CA GLU A 18 23.68 -27.29 -37.86
C GLU A 18 24.92 -26.71 -37.16
N GLY A 19 24.81 -26.42 -35.86
CA GLY A 19 25.95 -25.99 -35.07
C GLY A 19 25.63 -26.02 -33.58
N GLU A 20 25.94 -27.17 -32.98
CA GLU A 20 26.36 -27.43 -31.60
C GLU A 20 25.82 -26.60 -30.45
N THR A 21 25.06 -27.29 -29.59
CA THR A 21 24.85 -26.99 -28.18
C THR A 21 26.14 -26.92 -27.37
N PRO A 22 26.23 -26.06 -26.35
CA PRO A 22 26.59 -26.60 -25.05
C PRO A 22 25.43 -26.38 -24.03
N ALA A 23 25.16 -27.45 -23.33
CA ALA A 23 24.32 -27.52 -22.17
C ALA A 23 24.72 -26.46 -21.13
N ALA A 24 23.86 -25.48 -20.89
CA ALA A 24 23.88 -24.73 -19.67
C ALA A 24 22.64 -25.14 -18.86
N THR A 25 22.93 -25.84 -17.80
CA THR A 25 22.05 -26.18 -16.71
C THR A 25 21.46 -24.90 -16.17
N THR A 26 20.22 -24.62 -16.56
CA THR A 26 19.44 -23.58 -15.90
C THR A 26 18.57 -24.30 -14.90
N GLU A 27 18.95 -24.18 -13.65
CA GLU A 27 18.10 -24.49 -12.53
C GLU A 27 16.79 -23.72 -12.73
N ALA A 28 15.71 -24.44 -12.95
CA ALA A 28 14.37 -23.91 -12.90
C ALA A 28 14.09 -23.59 -11.43
N GLU A 29 14.46 -22.40 -10.99
CA GLU A 29 13.88 -21.83 -9.81
C GLU A 29 12.36 -21.73 -10.05
N ASN A 30 11.63 -22.54 -9.30
CA ASN A 30 10.20 -22.44 -9.13
C ASN A 30 9.89 -21.07 -8.54
N ASN A 31 9.81 -20.06 -9.39
CA ASN A 31 9.16 -18.83 -9.06
C ASN A 31 7.65 -19.10 -9.01
N VAL A 32 7.20 -19.60 -7.87
CA VAL A 32 5.81 -19.53 -7.48
C VAL A 32 5.53 -18.05 -7.38
N GLY A 33 5.05 -17.48 -8.48
CA GLY A 33 4.66 -16.08 -8.57
C GLY A 33 3.63 -15.75 -7.51
N SER A 34 4.09 -15.30 -6.35
CA SER A 34 3.21 -14.63 -5.42
C SER A 34 2.75 -13.36 -6.15
N ASN A 35 1.43 -13.22 -6.33
CA ASN A 35 0.80 -12.03 -6.89
C ASN A 35 0.96 -10.85 -5.92
N LYS A 36 2.18 -10.40 -5.69
CA LYS A 36 2.48 -9.31 -4.76
C LYS A 36 2.23 -7.91 -5.37
N GLY A 37 1.84 -7.85 -6.65
CA GLY A 37 1.49 -6.60 -7.31
C GLY A 37 2.59 -5.53 -7.22
N GLN A 38 2.21 -4.26 -7.32
CA GLN A 38 3.13 -3.11 -7.28
C GLN A 38 3.75 -2.87 -5.89
N ALA A 39 3.23 -3.48 -4.84
CA ALA A 39 3.71 -3.35 -3.46
C ALA A 39 5.18 -3.75 -3.28
N PHE A 40 5.68 -4.66 -4.13
CA PHE A 40 7.02 -5.25 -4.03
C PHE A 40 7.99 -4.78 -5.11
N ILE A 41 7.68 -3.69 -5.81
CA ILE A 41 8.65 -3.04 -6.70
C ILE A 41 9.73 -2.40 -5.82
N GLU A 42 10.97 -2.83 -5.98
CA GLU A 42 12.12 -2.23 -5.30
C GLU A 42 12.30 -0.79 -5.80
N GLY A 43 11.97 0.16 -4.95
CA GLY A 43 12.21 1.58 -5.17
C GLY A 43 13.59 1.99 -4.63
N ASP A 44 14.12 3.08 -5.17
CA ASP A 44 15.35 3.71 -4.70
C ASP A 44 15.22 4.10 -3.22
N SER A 45 16.27 3.88 -2.42
CA SER A 45 16.26 4.08 -0.97
C SER A 45 15.93 5.50 -0.51
N GLU A 46 16.07 6.48 -1.39
CA GLU A 46 15.71 7.89 -1.13
C GLU A 46 14.24 8.22 -1.39
N ASN A 47 13.46 7.29 -1.96
CA ASN A 47 12.10 7.55 -2.42
C ASN A 47 11.14 6.42 -2.04
N GLN A 48 11.22 5.97 -0.79
CA GLN A 48 10.37 4.89 -0.28
C GLN A 48 8.88 5.30 -0.31
N ASN A 49 8.02 4.36 -0.71
CA ASN A 49 6.58 4.52 -0.56
C ASN A 49 6.13 4.17 0.88
N ALA A 50 4.88 4.49 1.21
CA ALA A 50 4.34 4.29 2.56
C ALA A 50 4.44 2.83 3.04
N LEU A 51 4.22 1.85 2.16
CA LEU A 51 4.34 0.44 2.53
C LEU A 51 5.79 0.06 2.84
N ARG A 52 6.75 0.49 2.01
CA ARG A 52 8.16 0.20 2.21
C ARG A 52 8.66 0.77 3.53
N LEU A 53 8.29 2.02 3.82
CA LEU A 53 8.61 2.66 5.11
C LEU A 53 8.09 1.83 6.29
N ALA A 54 6.85 1.34 6.22
CA ALA A 54 6.27 0.50 7.28
C ALA A 54 6.99 -0.85 7.41
N MET A 55 7.37 -1.48 6.28
CA MET A 55 8.08 -2.77 6.27
C MET A 55 9.48 -2.68 6.87
N ASP A 56 10.18 -1.56 6.65
CA ASP A 56 11.53 -1.34 7.15
C ASP A 56 11.54 -0.90 8.64
N SER A 57 10.36 -0.56 9.18
CA SER A 57 10.20 -0.12 10.56
C SER A 57 9.93 -1.29 11.52
N LYS A 58 10.72 -1.38 12.58
CA LYS A 58 10.52 -2.36 13.67
C LYS A 58 9.27 -2.09 14.50
N ASP A 59 8.79 -0.86 14.49
CA ASP A 59 7.64 -0.42 15.29
C ASP A 59 6.29 -0.63 14.61
N HIS A 60 6.30 -1.12 13.34
CA HIS A 60 5.09 -1.32 12.53
C HIS A 60 4.93 -2.76 12.01
N THR A 61 5.58 -3.73 12.65
CA THR A 61 5.55 -5.14 12.23
C THR A 61 4.14 -5.73 12.28
N THR A 62 3.36 -5.38 13.29
CA THR A 62 1.95 -5.81 13.43
C THR A 62 1.08 -5.22 12.31
N LEU A 63 1.27 -3.94 11.98
CA LEU A 63 0.58 -3.29 10.86
C LEU A 63 0.87 -3.98 9.52
N VAL A 64 2.13 -4.31 9.27
CA VAL A 64 2.55 -5.01 8.04
C VAL A 64 1.93 -6.41 7.99
N ALA A 65 1.98 -7.17 9.07
CA ALA A 65 1.36 -8.49 9.15
C ALA A 65 -0.16 -8.42 8.93
N ALA A 66 -0.83 -7.43 9.52
CA ALA A 66 -2.25 -7.17 9.32
C ALA A 66 -2.57 -6.81 7.85
N GLY A 67 -1.74 -5.95 7.23
CA GLY A 67 -1.86 -5.57 5.82
C GLY A 67 -1.79 -6.78 4.89
N GLN A 68 -0.82 -7.67 5.13
CA GLN A 68 -0.63 -8.91 4.38
C GLN A 68 -1.83 -9.86 4.55
N ALA A 69 -2.26 -10.08 5.79
CA ALA A 69 -3.41 -10.93 6.08
C ALA A 69 -4.71 -10.42 5.42
N ALA A 70 -4.91 -9.10 5.42
CA ALA A 70 -6.05 -8.46 4.78
C ALA A 70 -5.94 -8.39 3.24
N GLY A 71 -4.72 -8.45 2.68
CA GLY A 71 -4.45 -8.28 1.24
C GLY A 71 -4.65 -6.85 0.75
N VAL A 72 -4.34 -5.86 1.60
CA VAL A 72 -4.52 -4.43 1.29
C VAL A 72 -3.21 -3.71 0.94
N GLU A 73 -2.10 -4.44 0.82
CA GLU A 73 -0.78 -3.87 0.53
C GLU A 73 -0.80 -3.02 -0.74
N ASN A 74 -1.52 -3.46 -1.78
CA ASN A 74 -1.64 -2.71 -3.04
C ASN A 74 -2.33 -1.36 -2.87
N ALA A 75 -3.19 -1.19 -1.85
CA ALA A 75 -3.81 0.10 -1.56
C ALA A 75 -2.80 1.12 -1.02
N LEU A 76 -1.72 0.66 -0.37
CA LEU A 76 -0.66 1.49 0.21
C LEU A 76 0.42 1.90 -0.80
N VAL A 77 0.46 1.28 -1.97
CA VAL A 77 1.43 1.59 -3.05
C VAL A 77 0.82 2.34 -4.22
N ASN A 78 -0.47 2.64 -4.19
CA ASN A 78 -1.12 3.39 -5.25
C ASN A 78 -0.41 4.72 -5.55
N VAL A 79 -0.32 5.03 -6.84
CA VAL A 79 0.37 6.18 -7.42
C VAL A 79 -0.44 7.49 -7.25
N GLY A 80 -1.28 7.57 -6.26
CA GLY A 80 -2.05 8.79 -5.98
C GLY A 80 -1.54 9.49 -4.72
N PRO A 81 -1.90 10.73 -4.47
CA PRO A 81 -1.63 11.34 -3.19
C PRO A 81 -2.34 10.53 -2.10
N LEU A 82 -1.55 9.98 -1.18
CA LEU A 82 -2.01 9.08 -0.13
C LEU A 82 -1.57 9.59 1.23
N THR A 83 -2.42 9.49 2.23
CA THR A 83 -2.02 9.67 3.63
C THR A 83 -2.32 8.41 4.41
N VAL A 84 -1.33 7.86 5.06
CA VAL A 84 -1.43 6.66 5.89
C VAL A 84 -1.26 7.06 7.35
N PHE A 85 -2.22 6.70 8.19
CA PHE A 85 -2.10 6.77 9.65
C PHE A 85 -1.59 5.41 10.13
N ALA A 86 -0.32 5.32 10.47
CA ALA A 86 0.36 4.06 10.78
C ALA A 86 0.40 3.84 12.30
N PRO A 87 -0.44 2.95 12.86
CA PRO A 87 -0.38 2.61 14.27
C PRO A 87 0.87 1.79 14.56
N THR A 88 1.52 2.11 15.69
CA THR A 88 2.67 1.37 16.18
C THR A 88 2.26 0.02 16.76
N ASN A 89 3.23 -0.89 16.99
CA ASN A 89 2.95 -2.15 17.68
C ASN A 89 2.31 -1.88 19.05
N ALA A 90 2.80 -0.87 19.79
CA ALA A 90 2.22 -0.46 21.07
C ALA A 90 0.76 0.02 20.95
N ALA A 91 0.34 0.55 19.80
CA ALA A 91 -1.05 0.92 19.54
C ALA A 91 -1.95 -0.33 19.47
N PHE A 92 -1.45 -1.39 18.87
CA PHE A 92 -2.16 -2.68 18.82
C PHE A 92 -2.22 -3.36 20.20
N ASP A 93 -1.17 -3.21 21.02
CA ASP A 93 -1.12 -3.76 22.36
C ASP A 93 -2.14 -3.11 23.32
N LYS A 94 -2.65 -1.92 23.00
CA LYS A 94 -3.73 -1.26 23.73
C LYS A 94 -5.12 -1.85 23.44
N LEU A 95 -5.27 -2.63 22.37
CA LEU A 95 -6.53 -3.30 22.08
C LEU A 95 -6.80 -4.41 23.11
N PRO A 96 -8.07 -4.77 23.36
CA PRO A 96 -8.39 -5.90 24.23
C PRO A 96 -7.66 -7.18 23.83
N ASP A 97 -7.22 -7.95 24.83
CA ASP A 97 -6.50 -9.21 24.63
C ASP A 97 -7.24 -10.14 23.64
N GLY A 98 -6.48 -10.69 22.70
CA GLY A 98 -7.03 -11.59 21.66
C GLY A 98 -7.69 -10.88 20.47
N THR A 99 -7.87 -9.55 20.50
CA THR A 99 -8.50 -8.82 19.38
C THR A 99 -7.66 -8.88 18.12
N VAL A 100 -6.35 -8.71 18.24
CA VAL A 100 -5.43 -8.73 17.07
C VAL A 100 -5.40 -10.14 16.47
N GLU A 101 -5.25 -11.17 17.29
CA GLU A 101 -5.26 -12.58 16.86
C GLU A 101 -6.60 -12.95 16.20
N ASP A 102 -7.71 -12.44 16.73
CA ASP A 102 -9.03 -12.67 16.14
C ASP A 102 -9.17 -12.00 14.78
N LEU A 103 -8.73 -10.74 14.65
CA LEU A 103 -8.74 -10.00 13.40
C LEU A 103 -7.84 -10.62 12.32
N LEU A 104 -6.76 -11.29 12.70
CA LEU A 104 -5.84 -11.97 11.77
C LEU A 104 -6.39 -13.29 11.23
N LYS A 105 -7.49 -13.82 11.78
CA LYS A 105 -8.12 -15.05 11.28
C LYS A 105 -8.68 -14.84 9.88
N PRO A 106 -8.62 -15.87 9.01
CA PRO A 106 -9.14 -15.79 7.64
C PRO A 106 -10.62 -15.38 7.53
N GLU A 107 -11.45 -15.78 8.48
CA GLU A 107 -12.87 -15.41 8.56
C GLU A 107 -13.09 -13.92 8.82
N ASN A 108 -12.14 -13.24 9.47
CA ASN A 108 -12.20 -11.83 9.80
C ASN A 108 -11.47 -10.92 8.79
N LYS A 109 -10.97 -11.48 7.70
CA LYS A 109 -10.22 -10.77 6.66
C LYS A 109 -10.92 -9.49 6.17
N SER A 110 -12.23 -9.56 5.93
CA SER A 110 -13.01 -8.40 5.46
C SER A 110 -13.09 -7.30 6.52
N LYS A 111 -13.25 -7.67 7.79
CA LYS A 111 -13.28 -6.73 8.92
C LYS A 111 -11.91 -6.07 9.11
N LEU A 112 -10.84 -6.86 9.05
CA LEU A 112 -9.48 -6.37 9.12
C LEU A 112 -9.17 -5.40 7.97
N ALA A 113 -9.54 -5.76 6.72
CA ALA A 113 -9.37 -4.90 5.57
C ALA A 113 -10.14 -3.58 5.70
N TYR A 114 -11.33 -3.60 6.29
CA TYR A 114 -12.12 -2.40 6.54
C TYR A 114 -11.45 -1.49 7.57
N ILE A 115 -10.97 -2.04 8.69
CA ILE A 115 -10.22 -1.30 9.72
C ILE A 115 -8.95 -0.68 9.11
N LEU A 116 -8.17 -1.45 8.34
CA LEU A 116 -6.95 -0.94 7.71
C LEU A 116 -7.24 0.16 6.66
N LYS A 117 -8.32 0.04 5.90
CA LYS A 117 -8.76 1.10 4.99
C LYS A 117 -9.18 2.37 5.74
N ASN A 118 -9.63 2.24 6.99
CA ASN A 118 -9.95 3.38 7.85
C ASN A 118 -8.70 4.14 8.35
N HIS A 119 -7.52 3.57 8.13
CA HIS A 119 -6.22 4.21 8.39
C HIS A 119 -5.58 4.83 7.14
N VAL A 120 -6.28 4.79 6.01
CA VAL A 120 -5.76 5.29 4.73
C VAL A 120 -6.72 6.33 4.17
N ALA A 121 -6.21 7.52 3.91
CA ALA A 121 -6.96 8.57 3.23
C ALA A 121 -6.44 8.74 1.79
N PRO A 122 -7.31 8.64 0.77
CA PRO A 122 -6.95 8.82 -0.64
C PRO A 122 -6.78 10.31 -0.98
N SER A 123 -5.96 11.01 -0.21
CA SER A 123 -5.69 12.43 -0.35
C SER A 123 -4.40 12.81 0.36
N ASN A 124 -3.92 14.03 0.12
CA ASN A 124 -2.69 14.54 0.70
C ASN A 124 -3.03 15.39 1.93
N TYR A 125 -2.71 14.91 3.11
CA TYR A 125 -2.92 15.60 4.38
C TYR A 125 -1.61 15.78 5.16
N PRO A 126 -0.72 16.71 4.73
CA PRO A 126 0.37 17.14 5.59
C PRO A 126 -0.17 17.84 6.85
N ILE A 127 0.67 18.03 7.85
CA ILE A 127 0.27 18.61 9.16
C ILE A 127 -0.49 19.93 9.01
N ASP A 128 0.01 20.83 8.17
CA ASP A 128 -0.63 22.14 7.92
C ASP A 128 -2.02 22.01 7.31
N MET A 129 -2.29 20.95 6.54
CA MET A 129 -3.60 20.68 5.98
C MET A 129 -4.55 20.07 7.03
N LEU A 130 -4.03 19.24 7.93
CA LEU A 130 -4.79 18.73 9.07
C LEU A 130 -5.21 19.88 9.98
N GLU A 131 -4.31 20.80 10.30
CA GLU A 131 -4.64 22.00 11.10
C GLU A 131 -5.71 22.86 10.43
N LYS A 132 -5.63 23.10 9.11
CA LYS A 132 -6.67 23.81 8.36
C LYS A 132 -8.03 23.08 8.36
N ASN A 133 -8.02 21.74 8.38
CA ASN A 133 -9.25 20.97 8.48
C ASN A 133 -9.87 21.09 9.87
N ILE A 134 -9.06 21.09 10.94
CA ILE A 134 -9.49 21.33 12.32
C ILE A 134 -10.15 22.71 12.44
N GLU A 135 -9.48 23.76 11.96
CA GLU A 135 -10.01 25.14 11.97
C GLU A 135 -11.37 25.26 11.26
N LYS A 136 -11.57 24.47 10.21
CA LYS A 136 -12.79 24.47 9.38
C LYS A 136 -13.83 23.45 9.82
N GLY A 137 -13.57 22.69 10.89
CA GLY A 137 -14.45 21.61 11.36
C GLY A 137 -14.69 20.52 10.31
N ARG A 138 -13.68 20.20 9.49
CA ARG A 138 -13.77 19.21 8.43
C ARG A 138 -13.18 17.89 8.87
N SER A 139 -13.92 16.81 8.65
CA SER A 139 -13.44 15.45 8.80
C SER A 139 -12.61 14.99 7.58
N LEU A 140 -11.84 13.93 7.77
CA LEU A 140 -11.03 13.30 6.75
C LEU A 140 -11.83 12.15 6.12
N TYR A 141 -11.89 12.11 4.79
CA TYR A 141 -12.48 10.98 4.08
C TYR A 141 -11.45 9.84 3.96
N MET A 142 -11.85 8.65 4.39
CA MET A 142 -10.98 7.47 4.43
C MET A 142 -11.29 6.50 3.30
N ALA A 143 -10.34 5.63 2.98
CA ALA A 143 -10.51 4.59 1.95
C ALA A 143 -11.52 3.50 2.35
N SER A 144 -11.95 3.46 3.61
CA SER A 144 -13.09 2.67 4.09
C SER A 144 -14.44 3.20 3.62
N GLY A 145 -14.50 4.48 3.19
CA GLY A 145 -15.74 5.21 2.93
C GLY A 145 -16.22 6.05 4.12
N GLU A 146 -15.55 5.94 5.25
CA GLU A 146 -15.89 6.67 6.47
C GLU A 146 -15.28 8.07 6.50
N ASN A 147 -15.88 8.93 7.34
CA ASN A 147 -15.35 10.23 7.70
C ASN A 147 -14.79 10.19 9.13
N VAL A 148 -13.50 10.41 9.25
CA VAL A 148 -12.81 10.43 10.54
C VAL A 148 -12.59 11.86 10.99
N GLU A 149 -12.97 12.14 12.23
CA GLU A 149 -12.79 13.47 12.82
C GLU A 149 -11.32 13.75 13.10
N VAL A 150 -10.93 15.00 12.88
CA VAL A 150 -9.62 15.50 13.27
C VAL A 150 -9.80 16.66 14.24
N SER A 151 -9.06 16.62 15.35
CA SER A 151 -9.09 17.62 16.42
C SER A 151 -7.68 17.94 16.90
N LYS A 152 -7.58 18.92 17.78
CA LYS A 152 -6.33 19.33 18.42
C LYS A 152 -6.50 19.32 19.94
N GLU A 153 -5.58 18.69 20.63
CA GLU A 153 -5.47 18.69 22.10
C GLU A 153 -4.13 19.28 22.50
N GLY A 154 -4.15 20.55 22.96
CA GLY A 154 -2.92 21.31 23.16
C GLY A 154 -2.17 21.53 21.84
N GLU A 155 -0.98 20.97 21.70
CA GLU A 155 -0.20 21.00 20.46
C GLU A 155 -0.36 19.71 19.61
N ASP A 156 -1.00 18.69 20.15
CA ASP A 156 -1.13 17.38 19.53
C ASP A 156 -2.34 17.34 18.58
N ILE A 157 -2.14 16.72 17.42
CA ILE A 157 -3.22 16.47 16.45
C ILE A 157 -3.75 15.06 16.70
N ILE A 158 -5.07 14.97 16.85
CA ILE A 158 -5.82 13.74 17.10
C ILE A 158 -6.65 13.40 15.87
N VAL A 159 -6.52 12.21 15.34
CA VAL A 159 -7.29 11.72 14.19
C VAL A 159 -8.05 10.46 14.61
N GLY A 160 -9.38 10.55 14.63
CA GLY A 160 -10.24 9.44 15.06
C GLY A 160 -9.95 8.91 16.47
N GLY A 161 -9.51 9.79 17.35
CA GLY A 161 -9.09 9.45 18.73
C GLY A 161 -7.63 9.03 18.85
N ALA A 162 -6.90 8.86 17.74
CA ALA A 162 -5.50 8.48 17.76
C ALA A 162 -4.59 9.72 17.63
N LYS A 163 -3.64 9.86 18.56
CA LYS A 163 -2.66 10.95 18.56
C LYS A 163 -1.58 10.71 17.52
N ILE A 164 -1.24 11.74 16.73
CA ILE A 164 -0.08 11.73 15.84
C ILE A 164 1.18 12.01 16.65
N VAL A 165 2.13 11.07 16.60
CA VAL A 165 3.43 11.17 17.30
C VAL A 165 4.61 11.37 16.36
N GLY A 166 4.39 11.22 15.05
CA GLY A 166 5.41 11.43 14.05
C GLY A 166 4.81 11.60 12.65
N THR A 167 5.57 12.25 11.76
CA THR A 167 5.16 12.47 10.38
C THR A 167 6.34 12.31 9.45
N VAL A 168 6.17 11.49 8.42
CA VAL A 168 7.18 11.22 7.41
C VAL A 168 6.58 11.48 6.02
N LYS A 169 7.29 12.24 5.19
CA LYS A 169 6.95 12.38 3.78
C LYS A 169 7.51 11.19 3.00
N VAL A 170 6.69 10.61 2.15
CA VAL A 170 7.04 9.47 1.28
C VAL A 170 6.77 9.81 -0.18
N SER A 171 7.25 8.99 -1.11
CA SER A 171 7.12 9.26 -2.54
C SER A 171 5.67 9.35 -3.02
N ASN A 172 4.76 8.63 -2.41
CA ASN A 172 3.34 8.59 -2.76
C ASN A 172 2.43 9.36 -1.78
N GLY A 173 3.01 10.16 -0.86
CA GLY A 173 2.21 10.98 0.06
C GLY A 173 2.82 11.21 1.43
N TRP A 174 2.04 10.95 2.48
CA TRP A 174 2.43 11.17 3.87
C TRP A 174 2.11 9.96 4.74
N VAL A 175 2.97 9.70 5.71
CA VAL A 175 2.74 8.71 6.78
C VAL A 175 2.75 9.44 8.10
N HIS A 176 1.65 9.38 8.83
CA HIS A 176 1.53 9.85 10.20
C HIS A 176 1.56 8.66 11.14
N ILE A 177 2.54 8.62 12.01
CA ILE A 177 2.67 7.60 13.04
C ILE A 177 1.70 7.94 14.15
N VAL A 178 0.84 7.00 14.51
CA VAL A 178 -0.18 7.17 15.56
C VAL A 178 0.00 6.16 16.68
N GLU A 179 -0.36 6.58 17.90
CA GLU A 179 -0.19 5.75 19.11
C GLU A 179 -1.43 4.92 19.48
N ASP A 180 -2.51 5.04 18.70
CA ASP A 180 -3.74 4.26 18.87
C ASP A 180 -4.27 3.79 17.51
N VAL A 181 -5.07 2.72 17.51
CA VAL A 181 -5.73 2.20 16.31
C VAL A 181 -7.02 2.96 16.08
N ILE A 182 -7.20 3.52 14.88
CA ILE A 182 -8.41 4.24 14.47
C ILE A 182 -9.50 3.22 14.15
N LEU A 183 -10.37 2.94 15.10
CA LEU A 183 -11.49 2.04 14.88
C LEU A 183 -12.63 2.77 14.16
N PRO A 184 -13.34 2.11 13.21
CA PRO A 184 -14.53 2.66 12.61
C PRO A 184 -15.61 2.87 13.67
N LYS A 185 -16.45 3.90 13.51
CA LYS A 185 -17.60 4.11 14.36
C LYS A 185 -18.63 3.00 14.09
N GLU A 186 -19.12 2.34 15.14
CA GLU A 186 -20.21 1.35 15.06
C GLU A 186 -21.56 2.03 14.73
#